data_0a4d0acce131585f7361cf756f0b941a
#
_entry.id   0a4d0acce131585f7361cf756f0b941a
#
_cell.length_a   1.000
_cell.length_b   1.000
_cell.length_c   1.000
_cell.angle_alpha   90.00
_cell.angle_beta   90.00
_cell.angle_gamma   90.00
#
_symmetry.space_group_name_H-M   'P 1'
#
loop_
_entity.id
_entity.type
_entity.pdbx_description
1 polymer ?
#
loop_
_entity_poly.entity_id
_entity_poly.type
_entity_poly.pdbx_seq_one_letter_code
_entity_poly.pdbx_strand_id
1 'polypeptide(L)'
;LMHKFLDPLKPYYSAGCARLHLGETGVTYDQNAIELEAFSRPLWALVPFWVGGGSDPEFEKIYRKGLAAGTDPENPEYWGTTGEYDQCYVEMAAIACGILTAPEKLWMPLSDTEKQNLAAWLGQINAHTIPDCNWQFFRILVNLALKSVGMPFSPELLEDGLCKIDSYYSGDGWSTDGASVQKDYYIPWAIQYYGLLYSRFAADTDPQRAALYRQRAQLFAQQFVYWFDANGAALPFGRSLTYRFAQNSFWAACIWAGLEPLPLPVMKGLIVRNFNWW
;
A
#
# COMPACT_ATOMS: atom_id res chain seq x y z
N LEU A 1 19.16 6.33 -4.16
CA LEU A 1 18.26 6.06 -5.29
C LEU A 1 16.89 6.74 -5.09
N MET A 2 16.23 6.54 -3.94
CA MET A 2 14.90 7.12 -3.64
C MET A 2 14.86 8.64 -3.92
N HIS A 3 15.78 9.43 -3.36
CA HIS A 3 15.85 10.87 -3.57
C HIS A 3 16.00 11.29 -5.04
N LYS A 4 16.66 10.48 -5.89
CA LYS A 4 16.74 10.77 -7.33
C LYS A 4 15.37 10.78 -8.02
N PHE A 5 14.39 10.02 -7.48
CA PHE A 5 13.02 9.97 -7.98
C PHE A 5 12.10 10.95 -7.27
N LEU A 6 12.30 11.17 -5.97
CA LEU A 6 11.35 11.95 -5.17
C LEU A 6 11.70 13.44 -5.10
N ASP A 7 12.99 13.82 -5.01
CA ASP A 7 13.36 15.23 -4.94
C ASP A 7 12.87 16.07 -6.14
N PRO A 8 12.88 15.57 -7.39
CA PRO A 8 12.33 16.30 -8.53
C PRO A 8 10.82 16.56 -8.44
N LEU A 9 10.09 15.86 -7.57
CA LEU A 9 8.64 16.04 -7.41
C LEU A 9 8.29 17.26 -6.54
N LYS A 10 9.21 17.70 -5.68
CA LYS A 10 8.96 18.77 -4.69
C LYS A 10 8.35 20.06 -5.25
N PRO A 11 8.77 20.58 -6.43
CA PRO A 11 8.19 21.78 -7.01
C PRO A 11 6.75 21.64 -7.50
N TYR A 12 6.25 20.40 -7.62
CA TYR A 12 4.94 20.11 -8.19
C TYR A 12 3.85 19.87 -7.13
N TYR A 13 4.21 19.92 -5.83
CA TYR A 13 3.22 19.91 -4.78
C TYR A 13 2.41 21.22 -4.77
N SER A 14 1.10 21.11 -4.56
CA SER A 14 0.19 22.24 -4.37
C SER A 14 0.57 23.10 -3.15
N ALA A 15 -0.02 24.27 -3.03
CA ALA A 15 0.28 25.18 -1.91
C ALA A 15 -0.01 24.57 -0.53
N GLY A 16 -1.10 23.78 -0.40
CA GLY A 16 -1.43 22.99 0.79
C GLY A 16 -0.70 21.65 0.89
N CYS A 17 0.06 21.29 -0.14
CA CYS A 17 0.76 20.03 -0.29
C CYS A 17 -0.13 18.79 -0.41
N ALA A 18 -1.47 18.94 -0.53
CA ALA A 18 -2.39 17.82 -0.61
C ALA A 18 -2.47 17.18 -2.00
N ARG A 19 -1.93 17.84 -3.00
CA ARG A 19 -1.97 17.41 -4.40
C ARG A 19 -0.59 17.44 -5.01
N LEU A 20 -0.30 16.49 -5.89
CA LEU A 20 0.95 16.47 -6.66
C LEU A 20 0.62 16.53 -8.16
N HIS A 21 0.93 17.67 -8.78
CA HIS A 21 0.58 17.99 -10.16
C HIS A 21 1.65 17.46 -11.13
N LEU A 22 1.48 16.24 -11.65
CA LEU A 22 2.40 15.62 -12.61
C LEU A 22 1.89 15.67 -14.06
N GLY A 23 0.83 16.44 -14.32
CA GLY A 23 0.22 16.59 -15.63
C GLY A 23 -1.02 15.71 -15.81
N GLU A 24 -1.53 15.69 -17.05
CA GLU A 24 -2.69 14.89 -17.44
C GLU A 24 -2.23 13.51 -17.90
N THR A 25 -2.99 12.49 -17.50
CA THR A 25 -2.76 11.10 -17.92
C THR A 25 -3.98 10.57 -18.67
N GLY A 26 -3.85 9.50 -19.42
CA GLY A 26 -4.95 8.89 -20.17
C GLY A 26 -5.82 7.92 -19.33
N VAL A 27 -5.89 8.08 -18.01
CA VAL A 27 -6.68 7.23 -17.12
C VAL A 27 -8.18 7.60 -17.12
N THR A 28 -9.01 6.73 -16.59
CA THR A 28 -10.48 6.87 -16.65
C THR A 28 -11.09 7.55 -15.42
N TYR A 29 -10.33 7.74 -14.33
CA TYR A 29 -10.78 8.45 -13.14
C TYR A 29 -10.41 9.94 -13.20
N ASP A 30 -10.99 10.73 -12.31
CA ASP A 30 -10.90 12.19 -12.35
C ASP A 30 -9.51 12.73 -11.93
N GLN A 31 -9.30 14.03 -12.17
CA GLN A 31 -8.03 14.70 -11.88
C GLN A 31 -7.72 14.70 -10.38
N ASN A 32 -8.73 14.76 -9.51
CA ASN A 32 -8.52 14.70 -8.06
C ASN A 32 -7.89 13.36 -7.64
N ALA A 33 -8.41 12.25 -8.16
CA ALA A 33 -7.85 10.93 -7.91
C ALA A 33 -6.43 10.76 -8.49
N ILE A 34 -6.15 11.34 -9.67
CA ILE A 34 -4.82 11.36 -10.29
C ILE A 34 -3.80 12.07 -9.38
N GLU A 35 -4.15 13.25 -8.88
CA GLU A 35 -3.27 14.06 -8.04
C GLU A 35 -3.08 13.46 -6.64
N LEU A 36 -4.12 12.81 -6.10
CA LEU A 36 -4.05 12.05 -4.86
C LEU A 36 -3.19 10.79 -5.04
N GLU A 37 -3.30 10.07 -6.16
CA GLU A 37 -2.44 8.94 -6.49
C GLU A 37 -0.97 9.37 -6.51
N ALA A 38 -0.67 10.47 -7.19
CA ALA A 38 0.67 11.03 -7.23
C ALA A 38 1.18 11.43 -5.84
N PHE A 39 0.32 11.99 -4.98
CA PHE A 39 0.65 12.35 -3.60
C PHE A 39 0.90 11.12 -2.72
N SER A 40 0.02 10.11 -2.78
CA SER A 40 0.03 8.99 -1.81
C SER A 40 1.12 7.95 -2.10
N ARG A 41 1.37 7.64 -3.38
CA ARG A 41 2.26 6.55 -3.81
C ARG A 41 3.71 6.67 -3.33
N PRO A 42 4.35 7.86 -3.24
CA PRO A 42 5.68 7.98 -2.67
C PRO A 42 5.80 7.50 -1.23
N LEU A 43 4.70 7.41 -0.47
CA LEU A 43 4.71 6.84 0.88
C LEU A 43 5.22 5.39 0.91
N TRP A 44 5.00 4.60 -0.15
CA TRP A 44 5.56 3.26 -0.27
C TRP A 44 7.09 3.21 -0.25
N ALA A 45 7.76 4.34 -0.52
CA ALA A 45 9.21 4.47 -0.43
C ALA A 45 9.64 5.24 0.83
N LEU A 46 8.96 6.34 1.15
CA LEU A 46 9.31 7.23 2.28
C LEU A 46 9.11 6.55 3.63
N VAL A 47 8.01 5.83 3.82
CA VAL A 47 7.70 5.17 5.10
C VAL A 47 8.75 4.12 5.45
N PRO A 48 9.10 3.16 4.59
CA PRO A 48 10.20 2.24 4.86
C PRO A 48 11.55 2.93 5.07
N PHE A 49 11.82 4.04 4.37
CA PHE A 49 13.03 4.83 4.56
C PHE A 49 13.10 5.42 5.97
N TRP A 50 12.02 6.03 6.45
CA TRP A 50 11.97 6.63 7.80
C TRP A 50 12.13 5.57 8.89
N VAL A 51 11.41 4.46 8.79
CA VAL A 51 11.49 3.35 9.76
C VAL A 51 12.86 2.66 9.74
N GLY A 52 13.51 2.65 8.59
CA GLY A 52 14.89 2.17 8.44
C GLY A 52 15.96 3.11 8.99
N GLY A 53 15.58 4.20 9.68
CA GLY A 53 16.49 5.18 10.30
C GLY A 53 16.85 6.34 9.39
N GLY A 54 16.24 6.43 8.20
CA GLY A 54 16.38 7.61 7.32
C GLY A 54 15.61 8.79 7.86
N SER A 55 16.04 10.00 7.50
CA SER A 55 15.38 11.26 7.86
C SER A 55 15.29 12.18 6.66
N ASP A 56 14.10 12.71 6.41
CA ASP A 56 13.84 13.77 5.45
C ASP A 56 12.77 14.71 6.00
N PRO A 57 13.17 15.72 6.78
CA PRO A 57 12.24 16.65 7.43
C PRO A 57 11.36 17.43 6.44
N GLU A 58 11.82 17.63 5.21
CA GLU A 58 11.06 18.35 4.18
C GLU A 58 9.89 17.50 3.70
N PHE A 59 10.12 16.23 3.33
CA PHE A 59 9.02 15.33 2.98
C PHE A 59 8.10 15.04 4.17
N GLU A 60 8.63 14.87 5.38
CA GLU A 60 7.79 14.72 6.57
C GLU A 60 6.84 15.92 6.74
N LYS A 61 7.32 17.15 6.51
CA LYS A 61 6.50 18.37 6.56
C LYS A 61 5.46 18.41 5.43
N ILE A 62 5.86 18.07 4.19
CA ILE A 62 4.98 18.02 3.03
C ILE A 62 3.82 17.06 3.31
N TYR A 63 4.10 15.84 3.76
CA TYR A 63 3.07 14.84 4.01
C TYR A 63 2.14 15.21 5.15
N ARG A 64 2.65 15.73 6.28
CA ARG A 64 1.79 16.21 7.37
C ARG A 64 0.86 17.32 6.92
N LYS A 65 1.40 18.32 6.21
CA LYS A 65 0.60 19.41 5.67
C LYS A 65 -0.42 18.92 4.64
N GLY A 66 -0.01 18.04 3.74
CA GLY A 66 -0.89 17.49 2.71
C GLY A 66 -2.02 16.62 3.28
N LEU A 67 -1.73 15.80 4.29
CA LEU A 67 -2.74 15.01 4.99
C LEU A 67 -3.76 15.94 5.68
N ALA A 68 -3.30 16.97 6.37
CA ALA A 68 -4.18 17.93 7.04
C ALA A 68 -5.06 18.69 6.03
N ALA A 69 -4.48 19.22 4.95
CA ALA A 69 -5.22 19.99 3.95
C ALA A 69 -6.17 19.11 3.11
N GLY A 70 -5.71 17.92 2.70
CA GLY A 70 -6.48 17.01 1.85
C GLY A 70 -7.68 16.37 2.54
N THR A 71 -7.69 16.30 3.85
CA THR A 71 -8.80 15.71 4.62
C THR A 71 -9.70 16.73 5.33
N ASP A 72 -9.36 18.01 5.28
CA ASP A 72 -10.17 19.08 5.84
C ASP A 72 -11.28 19.52 4.85
N PRO A 73 -12.57 19.30 5.14
CA PRO A 73 -13.65 19.66 4.24
C PRO A 73 -13.76 21.15 3.90
N GLU A 74 -13.21 22.02 4.76
CA GLU A 74 -13.19 23.46 4.55
C GLU A 74 -11.97 23.94 3.75
N ASN A 75 -11.02 23.05 3.47
CA ASN A 75 -9.81 23.40 2.74
C ASN A 75 -10.04 23.34 1.22
N PRO A 76 -9.54 24.32 0.44
CA PRO A 76 -9.66 24.29 -1.04
C PRO A 76 -9.01 23.05 -1.69
N GLU A 77 -8.09 22.40 -1.00
CA GLU A 77 -7.41 21.19 -1.50
C GLU A 77 -8.02 19.89 -0.96
N TYR A 78 -9.22 19.97 -0.37
CA TYR A 78 -9.93 18.76 0.12
C TYR A 78 -10.07 17.71 -0.98
N TRP A 79 -9.76 16.46 -0.64
CA TRP A 79 -9.84 15.33 -1.59
C TRP A 79 -11.27 14.90 -1.92
N GLY A 80 -12.25 15.52 -1.28
CA GLY A 80 -13.67 15.27 -1.55
C GLY A 80 -14.22 14.04 -0.82
N THR A 81 -15.49 13.79 -1.07
CA THR A 81 -16.20 12.59 -0.62
C THR A 81 -16.02 11.49 -1.67
N THR A 82 -15.84 10.26 -1.20
CA THR A 82 -15.72 9.09 -2.07
C THR A 82 -17.08 8.51 -2.44
N GLY A 83 -17.13 7.71 -3.50
CA GLY A 83 -18.32 7.02 -4.00
C GLY A 83 -18.14 5.51 -4.15
N GLU A 84 -19.04 4.87 -4.88
CA GLU A 84 -18.95 3.44 -5.19
C GLU A 84 -17.77 3.16 -6.14
N TYR A 85 -16.95 2.16 -5.81
CA TYR A 85 -15.80 1.73 -6.64
C TYR A 85 -14.74 2.83 -6.86
N ASP A 86 -14.59 3.76 -5.92
CA ASP A 86 -13.75 4.95 -6.04
C ASP A 86 -12.25 4.61 -6.04
N GLN A 87 -11.50 5.25 -6.97
CA GLN A 87 -10.05 5.10 -7.05
C GLN A 87 -9.32 5.57 -5.78
N CYS A 88 -9.87 6.53 -5.04
CA CYS A 88 -9.28 7.02 -3.80
C CYS A 88 -9.04 5.92 -2.76
N TYR A 89 -9.80 4.81 -2.81
CA TYR A 89 -9.59 3.67 -1.89
C TYR A 89 -8.22 3.02 -2.04
N VAL A 90 -7.68 2.99 -3.26
CA VAL A 90 -6.32 2.49 -3.51
C VAL A 90 -5.29 3.37 -2.79
N GLU A 91 -5.52 4.67 -2.81
CA GLU A 91 -4.62 5.66 -2.24
C GLU A 91 -4.72 5.71 -0.71
N MET A 92 -5.90 5.46 -0.15
CA MET A 92 -6.10 5.27 1.28
C MET A 92 -5.21 4.16 1.85
N ALA A 93 -4.94 3.10 1.07
CA ALA A 93 -4.07 2.00 1.52
C ALA A 93 -2.64 2.45 1.79
N ALA A 94 -2.07 3.32 0.95
CA ALA A 94 -0.73 3.87 1.16
C ALA A 94 -0.66 4.73 2.42
N ILE A 95 -1.67 5.57 2.63
CA ILE A 95 -1.80 6.43 3.82
C ILE A 95 -1.97 5.58 5.08
N ALA A 96 -2.89 4.60 5.04
CA ALA A 96 -3.15 3.68 6.14
C ALA A 96 -1.90 2.88 6.53
N CYS A 97 -1.17 2.34 5.53
CA CYS A 97 0.09 1.65 5.76
C CYS A 97 1.14 2.57 6.38
N GLY A 98 1.17 3.84 5.96
CA GLY A 98 2.03 4.85 6.56
C GLY A 98 1.72 5.11 8.02
N ILE A 99 0.44 5.23 8.39
CA ILE A 99 -0.01 5.41 9.79
C ILE A 99 0.34 4.17 10.62
N LEU A 100 0.14 2.96 10.09
CA LEU A 100 0.47 1.71 10.79
C LEU A 100 1.97 1.54 11.02
N THR A 101 2.81 2.03 10.11
CA THR A 101 4.24 1.75 10.11
C THR A 101 5.06 2.87 10.75
N ALA A 102 4.68 4.12 10.53
CA ALA A 102 5.36 5.32 11.02
C ALA A 102 4.39 6.36 11.63
N PRO A 103 3.61 5.98 12.65
CA PRO A 103 2.63 6.87 13.27
C PRO A 103 3.26 8.16 13.82
N GLU A 104 4.51 8.09 14.31
CA GLU A 104 5.27 9.23 14.82
C GLU A 104 5.61 10.27 13.72
N LYS A 105 5.53 9.89 12.44
CA LYS A 105 5.78 10.79 11.31
C LYS A 105 4.50 11.38 10.73
N LEU A 106 3.43 10.59 10.65
CA LEU A 106 2.25 10.92 9.87
C LEU A 106 0.99 11.17 10.73
N TRP A 107 0.92 10.58 11.93
CA TRP A 107 -0.28 10.67 12.78
C TRP A 107 -0.06 11.49 14.05
N MET A 108 0.95 11.14 14.85
CA MET A 108 1.16 11.78 16.16
C MET A 108 1.36 13.30 16.08
N PRO A 109 2.04 13.86 15.06
CA PRO A 109 2.24 15.30 14.95
C PRO A 109 1.01 16.12 14.54
N LEU A 110 -0.08 15.46 14.11
CA LEU A 110 -1.32 16.13 13.74
C LEU A 110 -2.08 16.61 14.99
N SER A 111 -2.78 17.74 14.87
CA SER A 111 -3.73 18.20 15.89
C SER A 111 -4.93 17.25 16.02
N ASP A 112 -5.71 17.37 17.06
CA ASP A 112 -6.89 16.51 17.27
C ASP A 112 -7.94 16.69 16.16
N THR A 113 -8.13 17.91 15.65
CA THR A 113 -9.02 18.18 14.52
C THR A 113 -8.52 17.51 13.24
N GLU A 114 -7.24 17.65 12.91
CA GLU A 114 -6.63 17.01 11.74
C GLU A 114 -6.70 15.48 11.82
N LYS A 115 -6.51 14.91 13.00
CA LYS A 115 -6.70 13.46 13.24
C LYS A 115 -8.14 13.02 13.00
N GLN A 116 -9.11 13.79 13.47
CA GLN A 116 -10.53 13.51 13.26
C GLN A 116 -10.89 13.60 11.78
N ASN A 117 -10.43 14.63 11.07
CA ASN A 117 -10.65 14.80 9.64
C ASN A 117 -10.03 13.64 8.84
N LEU A 118 -8.78 13.28 9.11
CA LEU A 118 -8.09 12.17 8.46
C LEU A 118 -8.81 10.83 8.72
N ALA A 119 -9.21 10.57 9.96
CA ALA A 119 -9.95 9.37 10.31
C ALA A 119 -11.32 9.32 9.63
N ALA A 120 -12.05 10.43 9.59
CA ALA A 120 -13.34 10.53 8.93
C ALA A 120 -13.22 10.30 7.42
N TRP A 121 -12.19 10.89 6.77
CA TRP A 121 -11.95 10.70 5.35
C TRP A 121 -11.59 9.25 5.02
N LEU A 122 -10.67 8.64 5.76
CA LEU A 122 -10.32 7.23 5.61
C LEU A 122 -11.53 6.30 5.85
N GLY A 123 -12.36 6.63 6.84
CA GLY A 123 -13.55 5.86 7.20
C GLY A 123 -14.60 5.77 6.09
N GLN A 124 -14.58 6.66 5.09
CA GLN A 124 -15.52 6.64 3.96
C GLN A 124 -15.48 5.32 3.16
N ILE A 125 -14.33 4.61 3.13
CA ILE A 125 -14.23 3.29 2.49
C ILE A 125 -15.22 2.28 3.06
N ASN A 126 -15.69 2.48 4.28
CA ASN A 126 -16.65 1.59 4.95
C ASN A 126 -18.10 1.88 4.57
N ALA A 127 -18.39 3.02 3.90
CA ALA A 127 -19.74 3.40 3.51
C ALA A 127 -20.13 2.94 2.10
N HIS A 128 -19.18 2.46 1.30
CA HIS A 128 -19.38 2.20 -0.12
C HIS A 128 -18.95 0.79 -0.53
N THR A 129 -19.40 0.36 -1.72
CA THR A 129 -18.98 -0.89 -2.34
C THR A 129 -17.57 -0.73 -2.90
N ILE A 130 -16.74 -1.74 -2.72
CA ILE A 130 -15.41 -1.85 -3.33
C ILE A 130 -15.35 -3.10 -4.21
N PRO A 131 -14.46 -3.14 -5.22
CA PRO A 131 -14.26 -4.31 -6.06
C PRO A 131 -13.95 -5.58 -5.25
N ASP A 132 -14.54 -6.70 -5.65
CA ASP A 132 -14.32 -8.00 -5.03
C ASP A 132 -13.05 -8.66 -5.58
N CYS A 133 -11.91 -8.08 -5.23
CA CYS A 133 -10.56 -8.49 -5.65
C CYS A 133 -9.53 -8.04 -4.59
N ASN A 134 -8.28 -7.86 -4.98
CA ASN A 134 -7.22 -7.36 -4.09
C ASN A 134 -7.58 -6.06 -3.35
N TRP A 135 -8.56 -5.28 -3.82
CA TRP A 135 -9.04 -4.05 -3.17
C TRP A 135 -9.61 -4.30 -1.77
N GLN A 136 -9.99 -5.51 -1.44
CA GLN A 136 -10.39 -5.86 -0.06
C GLN A 136 -9.27 -5.53 0.94
N PHE A 137 -8.00 -5.66 0.54
CA PHE A 137 -6.87 -5.26 1.39
C PHE A 137 -6.83 -3.77 1.68
N PHE A 138 -7.33 -2.90 0.82
CA PHE A 138 -7.37 -1.47 1.09
C PHE A 138 -8.28 -1.16 2.28
N ARG A 139 -9.47 -1.76 2.29
CA ARG A 139 -10.41 -1.66 3.44
C ARG A 139 -9.83 -2.30 4.70
N ILE A 140 -9.18 -3.45 4.58
CA ILE A 140 -8.51 -4.13 5.70
C ILE A 140 -7.45 -3.20 6.31
N LEU A 141 -6.55 -2.64 5.50
CA LEU A 141 -5.46 -1.77 5.99
C LEU A 141 -6.00 -0.48 6.63
N VAL A 142 -7.04 0.13 6.04
CA VAL A 142 -7.68 1.32 6.61
C VAL A 142 -8.29 1.01 7.97
N ASN A 143 -9.05 -0.07 8.11
CA ASN A 143 -9.65 -0.44 9.39
C ASN A 143 -8.58 -0.82 10.43
N LEU A 144 -7.50 -1.47 10.04
CA LEU A 144 -6.37 -1.72 10.94
C LEU A 144 -5.70 -0.42 11.40
N ALA A 145 -5.50 0.54 10.48
CA ALA A 145 -4.90 1.82 10.82
C ALA A 145 -5.79 2.60 11.80
N LEU A 146 -7.08 2.73 11.51
CA LEU A 146 -8.04 3.39 12.40
C LEU A 146 -8.07 2.73 13.79
N LYS A 147 -8.13 1.39 13.84
CA LYS A 147 -8.06 0.62 15.08
C LYS A 147 -6.78 0.92 15.87
N SER A 148 -5.62 0.95 15.20
CA SER A 148 -4.31 1.12 15.83
C SER A 148 -4.14 2.48 16.51
N VAL A 149 -4.83 3.51 16.00
CA VAL A 149 -4.78 4.88 16.51
C VAL A 149 -6.00 5.25 17.37
N GLY A 150 -6.85 4.28 17.70
CA GLY A 150 -8.01 4.46 18.58
C GLY A 150 -9.18 5.23 17.95
N MET A 151 -9.26 5.26 16.62
CA MET A 151 -10.35 5.89 15.88
C MET A 151 -11.45 4.89 15.53
N PRO A 152 -12.69 5.36 15.25
CA PRO A 152 -13.78 4.49 14.82
C PRO A 152 -13.42 3.70 13.56
N PHE A 153 -13.67 2.39 13.57
CA PHE A 153 -13.46 1.47 12.46
C PHE A 153 -14.60 0.46 12.39
N SER A 154 -14.72 -0.32 11.32
CA SER A 154 -15.73 -1.39 11.21
C SER A 154 -15.09 -2.77 11.38
N PRO A 155 -15.28 -3.43 12.54
CA PRO A 155 -14.82 -4.81 12.74
C PRO A 155 -15.47 -5.80 11.75
N GLU A 156 -16.75 -5.57 11.41
CA GLU A 156 -17.51 -6.42 10.51
C GLU A 156 -16.96 -6.38 9.09
N LEU A 157 -16.67 -5.18 8.56
CA LEU A 157 -16.11 -5.03 7.21
C LEU A 157 -14.64 -5.43 7.14
N LEU A 158 -13.90 -5.30 8.25
CA LEU A 158 -12.55 -5.84 8.37
C LEU A 158 -12.58 -7.37 8.20
N GLU A 159 -13.45 -8.05 8.95
CA GLU A 159 -13.56 -9.52 8.89
C GLU A 159 -14.14 -9.99 7.56
N ASP A 160 -15.16 -9.32 7.00
CA ASP A 160 -15.69 -9.63 5.65
C ASP A 160 -14.59 -9.57 4.59
N GLY A 161 -13.78 -8.51 4.60
CA GLY A 161 -12.65 -8.37 3.69
C GLY A 161 -11.63 -9.51 3.84
N LEU A 162 -11.31 -9.89 5.07
CA LEU A 162 -10.39 -11.00 5.35
C LEU A 162 -10.94 -12.34 4.88
N CYS A 163 -12.23 -12.62 5.10
CA CYS A 163 -12.89 -13.83 4.60
C CYS A 163 -12.87 -13.90 3.07
N LYS A 164 -13.08 -12.78 2.38
CA LYS A 164 -12.98 -12.71 0.92
C LYS A 164 -11.57 -13.01 0.44
N ILE A 165 -10.55 -12.37 1.02
CA ILE A 165 -9.14 -12.67 0.70
C ILE A 165 -8.81 -14.15 0.93
N ASP A 166 -9.29 -14.74 2.02
CA ASP A 166 -9.09 -16.17 2.28
C ASP A 166 -9.74 -17.05 1.24
N SER A 167 -10.91 -16.66 0.69
CA SER A 167 -11.63 -17.38 -0.34
C SER A 167 -10.93 -17.41 -1.71
N TYR A 168 -10.02 -16.45 -1.98
CA TYR A 168 -9.26 -16.41 -3.23
C TYR A 168 -8.09 -17.41 -3.25
N TYR A 169 -7.78 -18.06 -2.13
CA TYR A 169 -6.68 -19.01 -2.07
C TYR A 169 -6.96 -20.25 -2.93
N SER A 170 -6.04 -20.57 -3.84
CA SER A 170 -6.18 -21.67 -4.80
C SER A 170 -5.22 -22.85 -4.58
N GLY A 171 -4.45 -22.84 -3.49
CA GLY A 171 -3.47 -23.89 -3.15
C GLY A 171 -2.02 -23.52 -3.50
N ASP A 172 -1.07 -24.24 -2.92
CA ASP A 172 0.37 -24.13 -3.17
C ASP A 172 0.96 -22.71 -3.04
N GLY A 173 0.39 -21.89 -2.15
CA GLY A 173 0.74 -20.50 -1.95
C GLY A 173 0.09 -19.54 -2.95
N TRP A 174 -0.61 -20.03 -3.98
CA TRP A 174 -1.28 -19.20 -4.97
C TRP A 174 -2.68 -18.77 -4.54
N SER A 175 -3.06 -17.61 -5.01
CA SER A 175 -4.41 -17.07 -4.95
C SER A 175 -4.84 -16.60 -6.34
N THR A 176 -6.12 -16.29 -6.48
CA THR A 176 -6.66 -15.52 -7.61
C THR A 176 -6.85 -14.07 -7.19
N ASP A 177 -7.01 -13.16 -8.15
CA ASP A 177 -7.36 -11.77 -7.87
C ASP A 177 -8.90 -11.61 -7.90
N GLY A 178 -9.53 -11.95 -6.78
CA GLY A 178 -10.98 -12.06 -6.65
C GLY A 178 -11.53 -13.39 -7.14
N ALA A 179 -12.81 -13.39 -7.52
CA ALA A 179 -13.52 -14.57 -8.00
C ALA A 179 -13.06 -15.04 -9.40
N SER A 180 -12.15 -14.34 -10.06
CA SER A 180 -11.58 -14.71 -11.36
C SER A 180 -10.58 -15.86 -11.22
N VAL A 181 -10.22 -16.48 -12.34
CA VAL A 181 -9.12 -17.47 -12.39
C VAL A 181 -7.75 -16.81 -12.65
N GLN A 182 -7.70 -15.50 -12.68
CA GLN A 182 -6.52 -14.75 -13.11
C GLN A 182 -5.41 -14.84 -12.07
N LYS A 183 -4.20 -15.17 -12.55
CA LYS A 183 -2.97 -15.26 -11.78
C LYS A 183 -1.89 -14.47 -12.52
N ASP A 184 -1.64 -13.24 -12.10
CA ASP A 184 -0.63 -12.35 -12.66
C ASP A 184 0.15 -11.65 -11.54
N TYR A 185 0.84 -10.55 -11.84
CA TYR A 185 1.62 -9.82 -10.83
C TYR A 185 0.78 -9.21 -9.70
N TYR A 186 -0.56 -9.13 -9.80
CA TYR A 186 -1.40 -8.73 -8.68
C TYR A 186 -1.38 -9.76 -7.53
N ILE A 187 -0.94 -10.99 -7.81
CA ILE A 187 -0.74 -11.97 -6.73
C ILE A 187 0.48 -11.60 -5.88
N PRO A 188 1.71 -11.44 -6.43
CA PRO A 188 2.86 -11.07 -5.61
C PRO A 188 2.80 -9.66 -5.04
N TRP A 189 2.42 -8.63 -5.82
CA TRP A 189 2.48 -7.24 -5.34
C TRP A 189 1.22 -6.72 -4.64
N ALA A 190 0.12 -7.46 -4.68
CA ALA A 190 -1.09 -7.14 -3.94
C ALA A 190 -1.43 -8.24 -2.93
N ILE A 191 -1.90 -9.41 -3.37
CA ILE A 191 -2.38 -10.44 -2.44
C ILE A 191 -1.29 -10.87 -1.45
N GLN A 192 -0.12 -11.26 -1.91
CA GLN A 192 0.98 -11.70 -1.03
C GLN A 192 1.61 -10.52 -0.28
N TYR A 193 1.83 -9.40 -0.95
CA TYR A 193 2.41 -8.20 -0.35
C TYR A 193 1.56 -7.69 0.82
N TYR A 194 0.29 -7.42 0.59
CA TYR A 194 -0.62 -6.93 1.65
C TYR A 194 -0.89 -7.99 2.70
N GLY A 195 -0.92 -9.27 2.33
CA GLY A 195 -1.00 -10.38 3.29
C GLY A 195 0.17 -10.41 4.27
N LEU A 196 1.39 -10.14 3.78
CA LEU A 196 2.57 -10.01 4.63
C LEU A 196 2.53 -8.76 5.52
N LEU A 197 2.02 -7.62 5.00
CA LEU A 197 1.79 -6.43 5.81
C LEU A 197 0.78 -6.73 6.93
N TYR A 198 -0.36 -7.35 6.58
CA TYR A 198 -1.34 -7.81 7.58
C TYR A 198 -0.71 -8.70 8.64
N SER A 199 0.08 -9.69 8.23
CA SER A 199 0.70 -10.63 9.15
C SER A 199 1.63 -9.97 10.16
N ARG A 200 2.15 -8.80 9.85
CA ARG A 200 2.96 -8.00 10.77
C ARG A 200 2.11 -7.13 11.68
N PHE A 201 1.13 -6.43 11.12
CA PHE A 201 0.29 -5.50 11.88
C PHE A 201 -0.71 -6.21 12.80
N ALA A 202 -1.17 -7.40 12.42
CA ALA A 202 -2.15 -8.17 13.18
C ALA A 202 -1.55 -9.34 13.96
N ALA A 203 -0.21 -9.43 14.09
CA ALA A 203 0.47 -10.55 14.74
C ALA A 203 -0.08 -10.85 16.14
N ASP A 204 -0.35 -9.82 16.95
CA ASP A 204 -0.81 -9.95 18.31
C ASP A 204 -2.35 -10.09 18.42
N THR A 205 -3.12 -9.60 17.45
CA THR A 205 -4.58 -9.56 17.49
C THR A 205 -5.25 -10.67 16.69
N ASP A 206 -4.58 -11.19 15.65
CA ASP A 206 -5.01 -12.33 14.84
C ASP A 206 -3.82 -13.22 14.46
N PRO A 207 -3.19 -13.89 15.44
CA PRO A 207 -1.97 -14.67 15.21
C PRO A 207 -2.19 -15.86 14.28
N GLN A 208 -3.39 -16.41 14.22
CA GLN A 208 -3.70 -17.58 13.38
C GLN A 208 -3.68 -17.19 11.90
N ARG A 209 -4.38 -16.12 11.50
CA ARG A 209 -4.40 -15.64 10.11
C ARG A 209 -3.05 -15.04 9.72
N ALA A 210 -2.37 -14.36 10.63
CA ALA A 210 -1.01 -13.88 10.41
C ALA A 210 -0.05 -15.04 10.08
N ALA A 211 -0.10 -16.14 10.82
CA ALA A 211 0.69 -17.34 10.55
C ALA A 211 0.30 -17.99 9.22
N LEU A 212 -1.00 -18.06 8.89
CA LEU A 212 -1.50 -18.60 7.64
C LEU A 212 -0.96 -17.82 6.42
N TYR A 213 -1.02 -16.48 6.45
CA TYR A 213 -0.52 -15.65 5.34
C TYR A 213 1.00 -15.80 5.18
N ARG A 214 1.74 -15.89 6.27
CA ARG A 214 3.19 -16.17 6.23
C ARG A 214 3.49 -17.55 5.59
N GLN A 215 2.73 -18.58 5.94
CA GLN A 215 2.85 -19.90 5.35
C GLN A 215 2.55 -19.88 3.84
N ARG A 216 1.45 -19.24 3.42
CA ARG A 216 1.09 -19.08 2.01
C ARG A 216 2.20 -18.35 1.23
N ALA A 217 2.74 -17.27 1.79
CA ALA A 217 3.85 -16.55 1.18
C ALA A 217 5.14 -17.39 1.07
N GLN A 218 5.42 -18.22 2.06
CA GLN A 218 6.58 -19.13 2.04
C GLN A 218 6.47 -20.17 0.92
N LEU A 219 5.27 -20.74 0.70
CA LEU A 219 5.01 -21.65 -0.40
C LEU A 219 5.09 -20.96 -1.76
N PHE A 220 4.46 -19.79 -1.88
CA PHE A 220 4.46 -18.98 -3.10
C PHE A 220 5.86 -18.62 -3.57
N ALA A 221 6.75 -18.24 -2.65
CA ALA A 221 8.11 -17.85 -2.95
C ALA A 221 8.92 -18.90 -3.71
N GLN A 222 8.64 -20.20 -3.44
CA GLN A 222 9.35 -21.32 -4.08
C GLN A 222 9.11 -21.40 -5.59
N GLN A 223 7.99 -20.86 -6.06
CA GLN A 223 7.65 -20.79 -7.48
C GLN A 223 7.93 -19.40 -8.05
N PHE A 224 7.66 -18.34 -7.31
CA PHE A 224 7.81 -16.97 -7.79
C PHE A 224 9.28 -16.60 -8.09
N VAL A 225 10.25 -17.24 -7.45
CA VAL A 225 11.69 -17.02 -7.73
C VAL A 225 12.04 -17.27 -9.20
N TYR A 226 11.35 -18.19 -9.87
CA TYR A 226 11.57 -18.53 -11.28
C TYR A 226 10.96 -17.52 -12.26
N TRP A 227 10.26 -16.49 -11.76
CA TRP A 227 9.76 -15.40 -12.59
C TRP A 227 10.82 -14.33 -12.90
N PHE A 228 12.02 -14.48 -12.36
CA PHE A 228 13.14 -13.58 -12.58
C PHE A 228 14.30 -14.32 -13.27
N ASP A 229 14.88 -13.70 -14.28
CA ASP A 229 16.09 -14.22 -14.92
C ASP A 229 17.36 -13.86 -14.12
N ALA A 230 18.51 -14.34 -14.59
CA ALA A 230 19.80 -14.09 -13.95
C ALA A 230 20.19 -12.59 -13.94
N ASN A 231 19.68 -11.79 -14.86
CA ASN A 231 19.95 -10.36 -14.98
C ASN A 231 18.96 -9.48 -14.18
N GLY A 232 17.89 -10.09 -13.66
CA GLY A 232 16.87 -9.40 -12.89
C GLY A 232 15.64 -8.98 -13.69
N ALA A 233 15.57 -9.33 -14.98
CA ALA A 233 14.34 -9.14 -15.75
C ALA A 233 13.24 -10.03 -15.16
N ALA A 234 12.08 -9.45 -14.91
CA ALA A 234 10.90 -10.20 -14.50
C ALA A 234 10.14 -10.69 -15.75
N LEU A 235 9.50 -11.86 -15.65
CA LEU A 235 8.70 -12.45 -16.69
C LEU A 235 7.64 -11.45 -17.18
N PRO A 236 7.56 -11.13 -18.49
CA PRO A 236 6.54 -10.23 -19.03
C PRO A 236 5.21 -10.96 -19.17
N PHE A 237 4.45 -11.01 -18.07
CA PHE A 237 3.22 -11.79 -17.97
C PHE A 237 2.09 -11.00 -17.32
N GLY A 238 0.90 -11.11 -17.91
CA GLY A 238 -0.31 -10.48 -17.38
C GLY A 238 -0.41 -8.99 -17.67
N ARG A 239 -1.11 -8.26 -16.80
CA ARG A 239 -1.41 -6.82 -16.92
C ARG A 239 -0.44 -5.97 -16.09
N SER A 240 -0.48 -4.65 -16.32
CA SER A 240 0.21 -3.63 -15.49
C SER A 240 1.73 -3.82 -15.41
N LEU A 241 2.35 -4.27 -16.50
CA LEU A 241 3.79 -4.54 -16.58
C LEU A 241 4.67 -3.29 -16.37
N THR A 242 4.09 -2.10 -16.47
CA THR A 242 4.78 -0.83 -16.21
C THR A 242 5.01 -0.56 -14.71
N TYR A 243 4.47 -1.37 -13.83
CA TYR A 243 4.71 -1.29 -12.37
C TYR A 243 6.09 -1.87 -12.01
N ARG A 244 7.11 -1.34 -12.61
CA ARG A 244 8.49 -1.84 -12.67
C ARG A 244 9.02 -2.36 -11.34
N PHE A 245 9.10 -1.50 -10.33
CA PHE A 245 9.66 -1.86 -9.03
C PHE A 245 8.69 -2.68 -8.16
N ALA A 246 7.39 -2.62 -8.44
CA ALA A 246 6.41 -3.44 -7.75
C ALA A 246 6.58 -4.94 -8.03
N GLN A 247 7.18 -5.32 -9.16
CA GLN A 247 7.43 -6.71 -9.51
C GLN A 247 8.24 -7.46 -8.44
N ASN A 248 9.14 -6.79 -7.72
CA ASN A 248 9.95 -7.38 -6.67
C ASN A 248 9.52 -7.02 -5.24
N SER A 249 8.42 -6.28 -5.06
CA SER A 249 7.94 -5.82 -3.75
C SER A 249 7.67 -6.96 -2.77
N PHE A 250 7.26 -8.12 -3.27
CA PHE A 250 7.05 -9.32 -2.47
C PHE A 250 8.31 -9.72 -1.67
N TRP A 251 9.49 -9.68 -2.29
CA TRP A 251 10.75 -10.01 -1.60
C TRP A 251 11.08 -9.00 -0.50
N ALA A 252 10.82 -7.72 -0.75
CA ALA A 252 10.98 -6.68 0.25
C ALA A 252 10.01 -6.86 1.42
N ALA A 253 8.76 -7.22 1.14
CA ALA A 253 7.75 -7.52 2.16
C ALA A 253 8.13 -8.75 3.00
N CYS A 254 8.67 -9.81 2.39
CA CYS A 254 9.21 -10.97 3.12
C CYS A 254 10.28 -10.53 4.12
N ILE A 255 11.28 -9.75 3.67
CA ILE A 255 12.37 -9.27 4.53
C ILE A 255 11.80 -8.42 5.67
N TRP A 256 10.92 -7.49 5.38
CA TRP A 256 10.30 -6.61 6.38
C TRP A 256 9.46 -7.39 7.39
N ALA A 257 8.73 -8.41 6.94
CA ALA A 257 7.94 -9.28 7.81
C ALA A 257 8.79 -10.28 8.61
N GLY A 258 10.12 -10.31 8.40
CA GLY A 258 10.99 -11.31 9.03
C GLY A 258 10.67 -12.74 8.57
N LEU A 259 10.31 -12.90 7.30
CA LEU A 259 10.08 -14.19 6.67
C LEU A 259 11.23 -14.47 5.69
N GLU A 260 11.86 -15.63 5.83
CA GLU A 260 12.99 -16.07 4.99
C GLU A 260 12.60 -17.31 4.18
N PRO A 261 11.73 -17.20 3.15
CA PRO A 261 11.39 -18.33 2.28
C PRO A 261 12.56 -18.77 1.40
N LEU A 262 13.52 -17.88 1.17
CA LEU A 262 14.80 -18.09 0.54
C LEU A 262 15.88 -17.43 1.40
N PRO A 263 17.16 -17.84 1.30
CA PRO A 263 18.25 -17.17 2.01
C PRO A 263 18.24 -15.66 1.76
N LEU A 264 18.41 -14.87 2.81
CA LEU A 264 18.38 -13.40 2.73
C LEU A 264 19.27 -12.80 1.62
N PRO A 265 20.51 -13.30 1.38
CA PRO A 265 21.32 -12.80 0.24
C PRO A 265 20.68 -13.04 -1.12
N VAL A 266 19.93 -14.14 -1.28
CA VAL A 266 19.21 -14.45 -2.54
C VAL A 266 18.07 -13.43 -2.75
N MET A 267 17.24 -13.20 -1.74
CA MET A 267 16.15 -12.22 -1.82
C MET A 267 16.67 -10.80 -2.10
N LYS A 268 17.73 -10.38 -1.38
CA LYS A 268 18.39 -9.09 -1.66
C LYS A 268 18.96 -9.02 -3.07
N GLY A 269 19.55 -10.11 -3.54
CA GLY A 269 20.08 -10.20 -4.90
C GLY A 269 19.00 -10.06 -5.98
N LEU A 270 17.83 -10.67 -5.77
CA LEU A 270 16.67 -10.51 -6.66
C LEU A 270 16.22 -9.05 -6.72
N ILE A 271 16.06 -8.39 -5.57
CA ILE A 271 15.67 -6.99 -5.49
C ILE A 271 16.67 -6.10 -6.23
N VAL A 272 17.96 -6.23 -5.92
CA VAL A 272 19.01 -5.37 -6.50
C VAL A 272 19.12 -5.57 -8.01
N ARG A 273 19.09 -6.80 -8.50
CA ARG A 273 19.16 -7.07 -9.94
C ARG A 273 17.94 -6.53 -10.68
N ASN A 274 16.73 -6.70 -10.14
CA ASN A 274 15.52 -6.16 -10.76
C ASN A 274 15.52 -4.62 -10.76
N PHE A 275 15.98 -3.97 -9.70
CA PHE A 275 16.17 -2.51 -9.68
C PHE A 275 17.19 -2.03 -10.70
N ASN A 276 18.26 -2.78 -10.92
CA ASN A 276 19.28 -2.42 -11.91
C ASN A 276 18.85 -2.71 -13.36
N TRP A 277 17.89 -3.60 -13.55
CA TRP A 277 17.31 -3.91 -14.84
C TRP A 277 16.49 -2.72 -15.37
N TRP A 278 15.77 -2.01 -14.49
CA TRP A 278 14.93 -0.85 -14.83
C TRP A 278 15.70 0.47 -14.80
#